data_4bfbef3b8304bc449c563af059afaed8
#
_entry.id   4bfbef3b8304bc449c563af059afaed8
#
_cell.length_a   1.000
_cell.length_b   1.000
_cell.length_c   1.000
_cell.angle_alpha   90.00
_cell.angle_beta   90.00
_cell.angle_gamma   90.00
#
_symmetry.space_group_name_H-M   'P 1'
#
loop_
_entity.id
_entity.type
_entity.pdbx_description
1 polymer ?
#
loop_
_entity_poly.entity_id
_entity_poly.type
_entity_poly.pdbx_seq_one_letter_code
_entity_poly.pdbx_strand_id
1 'polypeptide(L)'
;MIQALLLVALAQGVTDDRILIGMEGPANSFSVDEENLGMRLVIRQANESGGIHGRTLVEKAYPRGSDDPVGQAVTNAQRLVEQDGVFLLFNFGGPAAVRIGEYAMERDVPYLFPHTALLTVDGDRHIFTSYPRYDGESRMMLEFLVRDRQAKRIAVVHAPNIYGEYFTGRAAALAEEIGYEFVGAQSLPIQPEQAISQMRALRELDPDAVVMALYPAGARRVVEAKAALGWDVTLVSSGPLTDEQYLNVDGGHAEGTLGFCYYPDPNVSDAPGVADYRRLMAQYHPDHPLNRYSLYAYVFGQLVVEGLRRAGRGLTEDAFLDAMESIRDWDSGGIQPPVSFSSSYHHAQTAGFVCELRDARFEPLTGWISP
;
A
#
# COMPACT_ATOMS: atom_id res chain seq x y z
N MET A 1 -30.75 42.13 -18.46
CA MET A 1 -29.61 41.22 -18.61
C MET A 1 -29.95 39.95 -17.87
N ILE A 2 -30.27 38.89 -18.62
CA ILE A 2 -30.57 37.56 -18.07
C ILE A 2 -29.18 36.94 -17.82
N GLN A 3 -28.77 36.81 -16.56
CA GLN A 3 -27.61 36.01 -16.19
C GLN A 3 -27.98 34.54 -16.45
N ALA A 4 -27.44 33.97 -17.52
CA ALA A 4 -27.50 32.54 -17.72
C ALA A 4 -26.66 31.91 -16.59
N LEU A 5 -27.34 31.32 -15.59
CA LEU A 5 -26.69 30.34 -14.71
C LEU A 5 -26.26 29.17 -15.63
N LEU A 6 -24.97 29.07 -15.92
CA LEU A 6 -24.40 27.82 -16.39
C LEU A 6 -24.60 26.81 -15.27
N LEU A 7 -25.60 25.94 -15.37
CA LEU A 7 -25.64 24.72 -14.57
C LEU A 7 -24.45 23.89 -15.03
N VAL A 8 -23.39 23.88 -14.25
CA VAL A 8 -22.33 22.87 -14.40
C VAL A 8 -22.98 21.54 -14.05
N ALA A 9 -23.04 20.63 -15.01
CA ALA A 9 -23.50 19.27 -14.73
C ALA A 9 -22.57 18.66 -13.69
N LEU A 10 -23.14 18.12 -12.64
CA LEU A 10 -22.35 17.37 -11.62
C LEU A 10 -21.78 16.10 -12.27
N ALA A 11 -20.63 15.67 -11.76
CA ALA A 11 -19.99 14.41 -12.15
C ALA A 11 -20.88 13.20 -11.89
N GLN A 12 -20.61 12.10 -12.57
CA GLN A 12 -21.18 10.79 -12.25
C GLN A 12 -20.99 10.49 -10.77
N GLY A 13 -21.98 9.91 -10.12
CA GLY A 13 -21.91 9.56 -8.69
C GLY A 13 -22.04 10.72 -7.71
N VAL A 14 -22.29 11.94 -8.21
CA VAL A 14 -22.46 13.15 -7.40
C VAL A 14 -23.88 13.67 -7.53
N THR A 15 -24.57 13.85 -6.41
CA THR A 15 -25.88 14.48 -6.34
C THR A 15 -25.82 15.70 -5.39
N ASP A 16 -26.95 16.34 -5.14
CA ASP A 16 -27.01 17.46 -4.20
C ASP A 16 -26.76 17.05 -2.75
N ASP A 17 -26.96 15.78 -2.40
CA ASP A 17 -26.92 15.22 -1.04
C ASP A 17 -25.85 14.16 -0.81
N ARG A 18 -25.21 13.60 -1.86
CA ARG A 18 -24.25 12.52 -1.72
C ARG A 18 -23.17 12.48 -2.79
N ILE A 19 -22.05 11.78 -2.45
CA ILE A 19 -20.96 11.39 -3.35
C ILE A 19 -20.75 9.89 -3.18
N LEU A 20 -20.79 9.12 -4.28
CA LEU A 20 -20.61 7.67 -4.28
C LEU A 20 -19.13 7.32 -4.45
N ILE A 21 -18.60 6.48 -3.55
CA ILE A 21 -17.23 5.98 -3.57
C ILE A 21 -17.27 4.49 -3.81
N GLY A 22 -16.64 4.03 -4.89
CA GLY A 22 -16.47 2.62 -5.19
C GLY A 22 -15.27 2.04 -4.47
N MET A 23 -15.46 0.95 -3.71
CA MET A 23 -14.40 0.28 -2.97
C MET A 23 -14.38 -1.21 -3.29
N GLU A 24 -13.22 -1.84 -3.12
CA GLU A 24 -13.18 -3.30 -3.13
C GLU A 24 -13.98 -3.84 -1.93
N GLY A 25 -14.88 -4.80 -2.17
CA GLY A 25 -15.71 -5.37 -1.10
C GLY A 25 -14.96 -6.42 -0.27
N PRO A 26 -15.64 -7.06 0.70
CA PRO A 26 -15.06 -8.12 1.50
C PRO A 26 -14.40 -9.18 0.61
N ALA A 27 -13.12 -9.45 0.84
CA ALA A 27 -12.28 -10.24 -0.05
C ALA A 27 -11.74 -11.52 0.61
N ASN A 28 -12.09 -11.80 1.87
CA ASN A 28 -11.40 -12.78 2.71
C ASN A 28 -9.88 -12.57 2.70
N SER A 29 -9.48 -11.30 2.66
CA SER A 29 -8.11 -10.84 2.64
C SER A 29 -7.91 -9.84 3.75
N PHE A 30 -7.04 -10.16 4.70
CA PHE A 30 -6.78 -9.29 5.85
C PHE A 30 -6.44 -7.86 5.41
N SER A 31 -5.53 -7.68 4.46
CA SER A 31 -5.13 -6.35 4.00
C SER A 31 -6.30 -5.54 3.44
N VAL A 32 -7.08 -6.12 2.52
CA VAL A 32 -8.21 -5.43 1.88
C VAL A 32 -9.30 -5.07 2.90
N ASP A 33 -9.63 -5.99 3.80
CA ASP A 33 -10.69 -5.78 4.79
C ASP A 33 -10.28 -4.68 5.79
N GLU A 34 -9.00 -4.65 6.20
CA GLU A 34 -8.46 -3.62 7.09
C GLU A 34 -8.33 -2.25 6.42
N GLU A 35 -7.92 -2.21 5.16
CA GLU A 35 -7.88 -0.96 4.39
C GLU A 35 -9.27 -0.37 4.19
N ASN A 36 -10.26 -1.22 3.92
CA ASN A 36 -11.65 -0.77 3.88
C ASN A 36 -12.11 -0.21 5.23
N LEU A 37 -11.68 -0.79 6.35
CA LEU A 37 -11.96 -0.27 7.69
C LEU A 37 -11.39 1.13 7.86
N GLY A 38 -10.12 1.35 7.47
CA GLY A 38 -9.46 2.66 7.56
C GLY A 38 -10.21 3.75 6.76
N MET A 39 -10.62 3.44 5.53
CA MET A 39 -11.42 4.39 4.72
C MET A 39 -12.80 4.66 5.34
N ARG A 40 -13.47 3.65 5.89
CA ARG A 40 -14.77 3.79 6.57
C ARG A 40 -14.69 4.71 7.79
N LEU A 41 -13.58 4.71 8.53
CA LEU A 41 -13.36 5.68 9.62
C LEU A 41 -13.45 7.11 9.10
N VAL A 42 -12.78 7.39 7.97
CA VAL A 42 -12.75 8.72 7.37
C VAL A 42 -14.11 9.11 6.79
N ILE A 43 -14.78 8.21 6.09
CA ILE A 43 -16.15 8.42 5.58
C ILE A 43 -17.08 8.79 6.73
N ARG A 44 -17.03 8.04 7.82
CA ARG A 44 -17.87 8.26 8.99
C ARG A 44 -17.56 9.60 9.65
N GLN A 45 -16.30 9.91 9.89
CA GLN A 45 -15.86 11.19 10.45
C GLN A 45 -16.32 12.39 9.60
N ALA A 46 -16.16 12.28 8.27
CA ALA A 46 -16.59 13.32 7.35
C ALA A 46 -18.11 13.53 7.41
N ASN A 47 -18.88 12.44 7.39
CA ASN A 47 -20.34 12.48 7.43
C ASN A 47 -20.89 13.05 8.75
N GLU A 48 -20.34 12.66 9.89
CA GLU A 48 -20.71 13.19 11.21
C GLU A 48 -20.34 14.67 11.37
N SER A 49 -19.34 15.14 10.60
CA SER A 49 -18.95 16.56 10.54
C SER A 49 -19.78 17.39 9.56
N GLY A 50 -20.88 16.87 9.02
CA GLY A 50 -21.77 17.53 8.07
C GLY A 50 -21.47 17.25 6.60
N GLY A 51 -20.63 16.26 6.31
CA GLY A 51 -20.28 15.82 4.96
C GLY A 51 -19.31 16.77 4.24
N ILE A 52 -19.21 16.60 2.93
CA ILE A 52 -18.40 17.43 2.05
C ILE A 52 -19.31 18.43 1.33
N HIS A 53 -19.22 19.69 1.69
CA HIS A 53 -20.12 20.74 1.20
C HIS A 53 -21.62 20.39 1.33
N GLY A 54 -21.98 19.70 2.45
CA GLY A 54 -23.33 19.24 2.73
C GLY A 54 -23.75 17.93 2.03
N ARG A 55 -22.82 17.23 1.37
CA ARG A 55 -23.03 15.91 0.79
C ARG A 55 -22.45 14.83 1.66
N THR A 56 -23.18 13.74 1.85
CA THR A 56 -22.66 12.55 2.53
C THR A 56 -21.80 11.72 1.58
N LEU A 57 -20.72 11.12 2.08
CA LEU A 57 -19.94 10.11 1.39
C LEU A 57 -20.63 8.76 1.56
N VAL A 58 -20.88 8.06 0.46
CA VAL A 58 -21.57 6.77 0.45
C VAL A 58 -20.71 5.72 -0.22
N GLU A 59 -20.32 4.71 0.54
CA GLU A 59 -19.59 3.54 0.04
C GLU A 59 -20.47 2.66 -0.83
N LYS A 60 -19.90 2.15 -1.92
CA LYS A 60 -20.40 1.06 -2.75
C LYS A 60 -19.32 0.01 -2.89
N ALA A 61 -19.63 -1.25 -2.57
CA ALA A 61 -18.67 -2.34 -2.62
C ALA A 61 -19.36 -3.65 -2.97
N TYR A 62 -18.64 -4.56 -3.64
CA TYR A 62 -19.08 -5.90 -3.96
C TYR A 62 -18.10 -6.94 -3.45
N PRO A 63 -18.56 -8.02 -2.81
CA PRO A 63 -17.67 -9.06 -2.30
C PRO A 63 -16.87 -9.71 -3.44
N ARG A 64 -15.63 -10.07 -3.14
CA ARG A 64 -14.74 -10.78 -4.04
C ARG A 64 -14.70 -12.26 -3.65
N GLY A 65 -15.00 -13.13 -4.61
CA GLY A 65 -14.88 -14.59 -4.44
C GLY A 65 -13.43 -15.07 -4.47
N SER A 66 -13.22 -16.33 -4.11
CA SER A 66 -11.89 -16.96 -4.04
C SER A 66 -11.42 -17.61 -5.34
N ASP A 67 -12.34 -18.00 -6.24
CA ASP A 67 -12.02 -18.85 -7.40
C ASP A 67 -11.25 -18.09 -8.50
N ASP A 68 -11.59 -16.82 -8.74
CA ASP A 68 -10.87 -15.90 -9.61
C ASP A 68 -10.82 -14.51 -8.97
N PRO A 69 -9.98 -14.28 -7.97
CA PRO A 69 -9.99 -13.03 -7.23
C PRO A 69 -9.61 -11.82 -8.09
N VAL A 70 -8.75 -11.99 -9.09
CA VAL A 70 -8.34 -10.89 -9.99
C VAL A 70 -9.46 -10.53 -10.95
N GLY A 71 -10.04 -11.51 -11.65
CA GLY A 71 -11.15 -11.29 -12.57
C GLY A 71 -12.39 -10.74 -11.87
N GLN A 72 -12.67 -11.23 -10.65
CA GLN A 72 -13.80 -10.74 -9.87
C GLN A 72 -13.60 -9.29 -9.42
N ALA A 73 -12.40 -8.89 -8.99
CA ALA A 73 -12.11 -7.50 -8.62
C ALA A 73 -12.30 -6.56 -9.81
N VAL A 74 -11.81 -6.93 -11.00
CA VAL A 74 -12.01 -6.16 -12.24
C VAL A 74 -13.49 -6.04 -12.57
N THR A 75 -14.25 -7.15 -12.53
CA THR A 75 -15.69 -7.15 -12.80
C THR A 75 -16.44 -6.27 -11.79
N ASN A 76 -16.06 -6.31 -10.51
CA ASN A 76 -16.66 -5.47 -9.48
C ASN A 76 -16.38 -3.98 -9.73
N ALA A 77 -15.14 -3.62 -10.11
CA ALA A 77 -14.80 -2.24 -10.45
C ALA A 77 -15.63 -1.74 -11.66
N GLN A 78 -15.76 -2.54 -12.72
CA GLN A 78 -16.61 -2.23 -13.88
C GLN A 78 -18.07 -2.03 -13.46
N ARG A 79 -18.59 -2.91 -12.62
CA ARG A 79 -19.97 -2.80 -12.11
C ARG A 79 -20.18 -1.53 -11.30
N LEU A 80 -19.26 -1.16 -10.44
CA LEU A 80 -19.30 0.06 -9.64
C LEU A 80 -19.37 1.30 -10.54
N VAL A 81 -18.58 1.34 -11.60
CA VAL A 81 -18.56 2.47 -12.55
C VAL A 81 -19.79 2.47 -13.45
N GLU A 82 -20.11 1.34 -14.10
CA GLU A 82 -21.11 1.30 -15.17
C GLU A 82 -22.55 1.15 -14.67
N GLN A 83 -22.76 0.48 -13.53
CA GLN A 83 -24.10 0.21 -13.01
C GLN A 83 -24.44 1.09 -11.80
N ASP A 84 -23.52 1.23 -10.83
CA ASP A 84 -23.76 2.08 -9.66
C ASP A 84 -23.42 3.54 -9.93
N GLY A 85 -22.61 3.82 -10.94
CA GLY A 85 -22.21 5.16 -11.31
C GLY A 85 -21.40 5.86 -10.22
N VAL A 86 -20.39 5.20 -9.64
CA VAL A 86 -19.55 5.81 -8.61
C VAL A 86 -18.70 6.94 -9.16
N PHE A 87 -18.38 7.93 -8.33
CA PHE A 87 -17.54 9.07 -8.68
C PHE A 87 -16.06 8.70 -8.80
N LEU A 88 -15.57 7.85 -7.91
CA LEU A 88 -14.20 7.41 -7.89
C LEU A 88 -14.09 5.95 -7.42
N LEU A 89 -12.96 5.31 -7.75
CA LEU A 89 -12.56 4.02 -7.22
C LEU A 89 -11.45 4.21 -6.18
N PHE A 90 -11.52 3.46 -5.07
CA PHE A 90 -10.55 3.51 -3.99
C PHE A 90 -10.02 2.11 -3.67
N ASN A 91 -8.68 2.00 -3.59
CA ASN A 91 -7.98 0.89 -2.93
C ASN A 91 -8.32 -0.52 -3.44
N PHE A 92 -8.20 -0.77 -4.75
CA PHE A 92 -8.17 -2.14 -5.26
C PHE A 92 -6.73 -2.65 -5.31
N GLY A 93 -6.50 -3.89 -4.86
CA GLY A 93 -5.17 -4.39 -4.61
C GLY A 93 -4.61 -5.40 -5.60
N GLY A 94 -3.29 -5.60 -5.50
CA GLY A 94 -2.53 -6.64 -6.17
C GLY A 94 -2.56 -6.60 -7.70
N PRO A 95 -2.52 -7.75 -8.36
CA PRO A 95 -2.54 -7.84 -9.84
C PRO A 95 -3.81 -7.25 -10.48
N ALA A 96 -4.93 -7.19 -9.76
CA ALA A 96 -6.16 -6.58 -10.25
C ALA A 96 -5.99 -5.06 -10.45
N ALA A 97 -5.20 -4.40 -9.60
CA ALA A 97 -5.00 -2.96 -9.64
C ALA A 97 -4.46 -2.46 -10.99
N VAL A 98 -3.58 -3.21 -11.64
CA VAL A 98 -3.04 -2.85 -12.97
C VAL A 98 -4.16 -2.83 -14.02
N ARG A 99 -4.97 -3.90 -14.07
CA ARG A 99 -6.09 -3.98 -15.03
C ARG A 99 -7.20 -2.98 -14.74
N ILE A 100 -7.45 -2.69 -13.46
CA ILE A 100 -8.43 -1.67 -13.05
C ILE A 100 -7.90 -0.28 -13.40
N GLY A 101 -6.59 -0.04 -13.26
CA GLY A 101 -5.95 1.21 -13.68
C GLY A 101 -6.14 1.46 -15.18
N GLU A 102 -5.86 0.48 -16.04
CA GLU A 102 -6.10 0.56 -17.48
C GLU A 102 -7.56 0.90 -17.79
N TYR A 103 -8.49 0.21 -17.12
CA TYR A 103 -9.94 0.46 -17.28
C TYR A 103 -10.34 1.87 -16.79
N ALA A 104 -9.80 2.33 -15.66
CA ALA A 104 -10.10 3.65 -15.11
C ALA A 104 -9.62 4.77 -16.04
N MET A 105 -8.42 4.62 -16.64
CA MET A 105 -7.90 5.53 -17.66
C MET A 105 -8.78 5.59 -18.91
N GLU A 106 -9.27 4.44 -19.40
CA GLU A 106 -10.16 4.36 -20.56
C GLU A 106 -11.53 5.00 -20.31
N ARG A 107 -11.94 5.16 -19.06
CA ARG A 107 -13.27 5.65 -18.65
C ARG A 107 -13.24 7.02 -17.96
N ASP A 108 -12.09 7.65 -17.87
CA ASP A 108 -11.88 8.94 -17.19
C ASP A 108 -12.38 8.91 -15.72
N VAL A 109 -12.19 7.77 -15.00
CA VAL A 109 -12.63 7.61 -13.62
C VAL A 109 -11.46 7.78 -12.67
N PRO A 110 -11.52 8.68 -11.67
CA PRO A 110 -10.47 8.78 -10.66
C PRO A 110 -10.27 7.45 -9.91
N TYR A 111 -9.04 6.93 -9.95
CA TYR A 111 -8.65 5.73 -9.26
C TYR A 111 -7.58 6.03 -8.22
N LEU A 112 -7.95 5.97 -6.94
CA LEU A 112 -7.16 6.52 -5.87
C LEU A 112 -6.59 5.42 -4.96
N PHE A 113 -5.30 5.53 -4.75
CA PHE A 113 -4.52 4.79 -3.77
C PHE A 113 -4.66 3.26 -3.86
N PRO A 114 -4.50 2.66 -5.05
CA PRO A 114 -4.48 1.21 -5.19
C PRO A 114 -3.37 0.59 -4.33
N HIS A 115 -3.66 -0.57 -3.75
CA HIS A 115 -2.71 -1.34 -2.93
C HIS A 115 -1.67 -2.04 -3.81
N THR A 116 -0.84 -1.26 -4.49
CA THR A 116 0.26 -1.77 -5.33
C THR A 116 1.25 -0.65 -5.67
N ALA A 117 2.52 -0.99 -5.83
CA ALA A 117 3.53 -0.12 -6.42
C ALA A 117 3.87 -0.51 -7.88
N LEU A 118 3.11 -1.42 -8.48
CA LEU A 118 3.33 -1.87 -9.87
C LEU A 118 2.77 -0.91 -10.91
N LEU A 119 1.88 0.00 -10.53
CA LEU A 119 1.33 1.00 -11.43
C LEU A 119 2.38 2.08 -11.73
N THR A 120 2.79 2.16 -12.99
CA THR A 120 3.53 3.29 -13.51
C THR A 120 2.52 4.31 -14.02
N VAL A 121 2.31 5.37 -13.25
CA VAL A 121 1.30 6.40 -13.53
C VAL A 121 1.89 7.66 -14.16
N ASP A 122 3.10 7.56 -14.68
CA ASP A 122 3.76 8.71 -15.31
C ASP A 122 2.96 9.15 -16.54
N GLY A 123 2.17 10.21 -16.38
CA GLY A 123 1.40 10.85 -17.44
C GLY A 123 -0.10 10.62 -17.43
N ASP A 124 -0.68 9.84 -16.52
CA ASP A 124 -2.12 9.75 -16.35
C ASP A 124 -2.58 10.48 -15.08
N ARG A 125 -3.47 11.44 -15.25
CA ARG A 125 -3.98 12.26 -14.16
C ARG A 125 -5.07 11.59 -13.30
N HIS A 126 -5.64 10.47 -13.77
CA HIS A 126 -6.74 9.79 -13.06
C HIS A 126 -6.26 8.87 -11.93
N ILE A 127 -4.98 8.51 -11.91
CA ILE A 127 -4.45 7.55 -10.95
C ILE A 127 -3.52 8.24 -9.94
N PHE A 128 -3.83 8.10 -8.65
CA PHE A 128 -2.96 8.51 -7.54
C PHE A 128 -2.53 7.26 -6.79
N THR A 129 -1.21 7.04 -6.68
CA THR A 129 -0.67 5.81 -6.07
C THR A 129 -0.39 5.98 -4.59
N SER A 130 -0.40 4.86 -3.90
CA SER A 130 -0.27 4.78 -2.46
C SER A 130 1.17 4.52 -2.01
N TYR A 131 1.79 3.46 -2.53
CA TYR A 131 3.10 3.00 -2.09
C TYR A 131 4.26 3.73 -2.77
N PRO A 132 5.44 3.77 -2.12
CA PRO A 132 6.69 4.09 -2.80
C PRO A 132 6.88 3.14 -4.00
N ARG A 133 7.53 3.64 -5.04
CA ARG A 133 7.90 2.79 -6.17
C ARG A 133 8.87 1.71 -5.71
N TYR A 134 8.69 0.49 -6.19
CA TYR A 134 9.55 -0.63 -5.82
C TYR A 134 11.01 -0.45 -6.23
N ASP A 135 11.31 0.39 -7.24
CA ASP A 135 12.68 0.74 -7.61
C ASP A 135 13.38 1.54 -6.49
N GLY A 136 12.70 2.53 -5.91
CA GLY A 136 13.19 3.28 -4.77
C GLY A 136 13.35 2.41 -3.53
N GLU A 137 12.32 1.63 -3.17
CA GLU A 137 12.36 0.72 -2.03
C GLU A 137 13.52 -0.28 -2.14
N SER A 138 13.64 -0.96 -3.29
CA SER A 138 14.71 -1.94 -3.50
C SER A 138 16.09 -1.32 -3.39
N ARG A 139 16.29 -0.11 -3.96
CA ARG A 139 17.54 0.63 -3.84
C ARG A 139 17.89 0.95 -2.38
N MET A 140 16.99 1.59 -1.66
CA MET A 140 17.22 1.99 -0.26
C MET A 140 17.55 0.81 0.63
N MET A 141 16.85 -0.30 0.45
CA MET A 141 17.06 -1.54 1.17
C MET A 141 18.44 -2.15 0.91
N LEU A 142 18.84 -2.23 -0.37
CA LEU A 142 20.13 -2.78 -0.79
C LEU A 142 21.29 -1.87 -0.37
N GLU A 143 21.17 -0.56 -0.49
CA GLU A 143 22.16 0.40 0.00
C GLU A 143 22.36 0.30 1.52
N PHE A 144 21.28 0.14 2.30
CA PHE A 144 21.37 -0.08 3.73
C PHE A 144 22.10 -1.38 4.07
N LEU A 145 21.80 -2.47 3.37
CA LEU A 145 22.48 -3.75 3.58
C LEU A 145 23.98 -3.64 3.35
N VAL A 146 24.38 -2.97 2.27
CA VAL A 146 25.81 -2.83 1.92
C VAL A 146 26.52 -1.86 2.85
N ARG A 147 25.95 -0.68 3.07
CA ARG A 147 26.60 0.39 3.85
C ARG A 147 26.57 0.14 5.35
N ASP A 148 25.39 -0.25 5.88
CA ASP A 148 25.18 -0.29 7.33
C ASP A 148 25.32 -1.71 7.91
N ARG A 149 25.09 -2.75 7.09
CA ARG A 149 25.26 -4.16 7.48
C ARG A 149 26.48 -4.81 6.82
N GLN A 150 27.17 -4.10 5.94
CA GLN A 150 28.39 -4.56 5.23
C GLN A 150 28.19 -5.86 4.45
N ALA A 151 26.99 -6.12 4.00
CA ALA A 151 26.66 -7.27 3.15
C ALA A 151 27.36 -7.14 1.80
N LYS A 152 28.07 -8.20 1.40
CA LYS A 152 28.79 -8.27 0.13
C LYS A 152 28.15 -9.23 -0.85
N ARG A 153 27.36 -10.16 -0.36
CA ARG A 153 26.74 -11.25 -1.13
C ARG A 153 25.24 -11.26 -0.80
N ILE A 154 24.40 -10.96 -1.78
CA ILE A 154 22.95 -10.85 -1.58
C ILE A 154 22.23 -11.81 -2.50
N ALA A 155 21.30 -12.58 -1.93
CA ALA A 155 20.39 -13.47 -2.65
C ALA A 155 18.94 -12.98 -2.51
N VAL A 156 18.05 -13.52 -3.34
CA VAL A 156 16.60 -13.22 -3.30
C VAL A 156 15.81 -14.52 -3.23
N VAL A 157 14.77 -14.56 -2.39
CA VAL A 157 13.69 -15.53 -2.48
C VAL A 157 12.41 -14.81 -2.84
N HIS A 158 11.69 -15.27 -3.88
CA HIS A 158 10.62 -14.47 -4.48
C HIS A 158 9.39 -15.29 -4.88
N ALA A 159 8.24 -14.63 -4.93
CA ALA A 159 7.02 -15.18 -5.51
C ALA A 159 7.15 -15.29 -7.04
N PRO A 160 6.53 -16.32 -7.69
CA PRO A 160 6.61 -16.53 -9.13
C PRO A 160 5.63 -15.62 -9.89
N ASN A 161 5.79 -14.33 -9.73
CA ASN A 161 4.96 -13.31 -10.38
C ASN A 161 5.73 -12.00 -10.60
N ILE A 162 5.11 -11.04 -11.26
CA ILE A 162 5.71 -9.75 -11.63
C ILE A 162 6.33 -9.01 -10.44
N TYR A 163 5.72 -9.09 -9.25
CA TYR A 163 6.26 -8.47 -8.03
C TYR A 163 7.61 -9.11 -7.62
N GLY A 164 7.65 -10.44 -7.49
CA GLY A 164 8.88 -11.15 -7.11
C GLY A 164 9.97 -11.05 -8.18
N GLU A 165 9.60 -11.13 -9.45
CA GLU A 165 10.52 -10.98 -10.59
C GLU A 165 11.11 -9.56 -10.65
N TYR A 166 10.31 -8.54 -10.34
CA TYR A 166 10.76 -7.16 -10.31
C TYR A 166 11.87 -6.96 -9.26
N PHE A 167 11.64 -7.39 -8.01
CA PHE A 167 12.66 -7.28 -6.95
C PHE A 167 13.94 -8.07 -7.27
N THR A 168 13.80 -9.26 -7.86
CA THR A 168 14.95 -10.07 -8.30
C THR A 168 15.75 -9.36 -9.38
N GLY A 169 15.07 -8.83 -10.39
CA GLY A 169 15.70 -8.05 -11.46
C GLY A 169 16.40 -6.79 -10.95
N ARG A 170 15.80 -6.08 -10.00
CA ARG A 170 16.41 -4.89 -9.37
C ARG A 170 17.63 -5.27 -8.54
N ALA A 171 17.58 -6.35 -7.76
CA ALA A 171 18.73 -6.82 -7.00
C ALA A 171 19.91 -7.17 -7.91
N ALA A 172 19.66 -7.83 -9.04
CA ALA A 172 20.71 -8.11 -10.02
C ALA A 172 21.25 -6.82 -10.71
N ALA A 173 20.37 -5.92 -11.12
CA ALA A 173 20.76 -4.72 -11.87
C ALA A 173 21.54 -3.68 -11.03
N LEU A 174 21.27 -3.60 -9.72
CA LEU A 174 21.92 -2.63 -8.82
C LEU A 174 23.23 -3.13 -8.20
N ALA A 175 23.59 -4.41 -8.40
CA ALA A 175 24.70 -5.03 -7.74
C ALA A 175 26.05 -4.33 -8.00
N GLU A 176 26.36 -4.01 -9.25
CA GLU A 176 27.61 -3.32 -9.62
C GLU A 176 27.63 -1.88 -9.09
N GLU A 177 26.51 -1.16 -9.22
CA GLU A 177 26.42 0.25 -8.82
C GLU A 177 26.55 0.42 -7.30
N ILE A 178 25.86 -0.44 -6.52
CA ILE A 178 25.87 -0.37 -5.04
C ILE A 178 27.13 -1.04 -4.46
N GLY A 179 27.73 -1.97 -5.18
CA GLY A 179 28.99 -2.61 -4.79
C GLY A 179 28.83 -3.90 -3.99
N TYR A 180 27.95 -4.81 -4.42
CA TYR A 180 27.79 -6.15 -3.88
C TYR A 180 27.73 -7.20 -5.00
N GLU A 181 27.83 -8.48 -4.65
CA GLU A 181 27.60 -9.60 -5.55
C GLU A 181 26.16 -10.11 -5.42
N PHE A 182 25.38 -10.08 -6.51
CA PHE A 182 24.11 -10.79 -6.58
C PHE A 182 24.40 -12.28 -6.83
N VAL A 183 24.23 -13.13 -5.81
CA VAL A 183 24.63 -14.54 -5.88
C VAL A 183 23.56 -15.47 -6.41
N GLY A 184 22.32 -15.01 -6.55
CA GLY A 184 21.24 -15.79 -7.17
C GLY A 184 19.89 -15.64 -6.51
N ALA A 185 18.90 -16.35 -7.03
CA ALA A 185 17.55 -16.31 -6.54
C ALA A 185 16.87 -17.69 -6.53
N GLN A 186 15.84 -17.84 -5.70
CA GLN A 186 14.96 -19.01 -5.67
C GLN A 186 13.50 -18.57 -5.70
N SER A 187 12.73 -19.22 -6.56
CA SER A 187 11.27 -18.99 -6.62
C SER A 187 10.56 -19.89 -5.63
N LEU A 188 9.54 -19.31 -4.95
CA LEU A 188 8.71 -20.01 -3.99
C LEU A 188 7.22 -19.78 -4.33
N PRO A 189 6.36 -20.80 -4.41
CA PRO A 189 4.93 -20.63 -4.65
C PRO A 189 4.29 -19.64 -3.68
N ILE A 190 3.18 -19.00 -4.09
CA ILE A 190 2.48 -18.01 -3.25
C ILE A 190 1.93 -18.63 -1.96
N GLN A 191 1.46 -19.88 -2.04
CA GLN A 191 1.01 -20.68 -0.90
C GLN A 191 1.85 -21.97 -0.79
N PRO A 192 3.10 -21.87 -0.32
CA PRO A 192 3.97 -23.02 -0.24
C PRO A 192 3.67 -23.88 0.99
N GLU A 193 3.81 -25.19 0.86
CA GLU A 193 3.78 -26.09 2.01
C GLU A 193 5.05 -25.96 2.86
N GLN A 194 6.19 -25.75 2.22
CA GLN A 194 7.51 -25.59 2.86
C GLN A 194 8.47 -24.81 1.94
N ALA A 195 9.58 -24.29 2.50
CA ALA A 195 10.63 -23.59 1.76
C ALA A 195 12.03 -24.19 1.94
N ILE A 196 12.14 -25.38 2.56
CA ILE A 196 13.44 -25.94 2.99
C ILE A 196 14.39 -26.21 1.81
N SER A 197 13.90 -26.64 0.66
CA SER A 197 14.71 -26.92 -0.53
C SER A 197 15.28 -25.64 -1.13
N GLN A 198 14.48 -24.58 -1.25
CA GLN A 198 14.89 -23.28 -1.76
C GLN A 198 15.91 -22.62 -0.83
N MET A 199 15.65 -22.65 0.48
CA MET A 199 16.57 -22.07 1.47
C MET A 199 17.89 -22.84 1.54
N ARG A 200 17.88 -24.16 1.34
CA ARG A 200 19.13 -24.95 1.23
C ARG A 200 19.93 -24.57 -0.02
N ALA A 201 19.26 -24.42 -1.16
CA ALA A 201 19.92 -24.00 -2.39
C ALA A 201 20.50 -22.58 -2.28
N LEU A 202 19.82 -21.65 -1.60
CA LEU A 202 20.37 -20.33 -1.32
C LEU A 202 21.55 -20.37 -0.37
N ARG A 203 21.50 -21.23 0.65
CA ARG A 203 22.63 -21.39 1.60
C ARG A 203 23.92 -21.86 0.93
N GLU A 204 23.82 -22.71 -0.10
CA GLU A 204 24.98 -23.17 -0.88
C GLU A 204 25.66 -22.03 -1.66
N LEU A 205 24.96 -20.93 -1.92
CA LEU A 205 25.49 -19.71 -2.53
C LEU A 205 26.19 -18.79 -1.52
N ASP A 206 26.17 -19.11 -0.23
CA ASP A 206 26.78 -18.36 0.85
C ASP A 206 26.49 -16.86 0.83
N PRO A 207 25.23 -16.42 0.88
CA PRO A 207 24.88 -15.00 0.96
C PRO A 207 24.97 -14.47 2.39
N ASP A 208 25.33 -13.19 2.53
CA ASP A 208 25.26 -12.43 3.79
C ASP A 208 23.82 -12.06 4.14
N ALA A 209 22.97 -11.83 3.12
CA ALA A 209 21.56 -11.48 3.26
C ALA A 209 20.68 -12.12 2.20
N VAL A 210 19.46 -12.43 2.57
CA VAL A 210 18.41 -12.94 1.67
C VAL A 210 17.21 -11.96 1.69
N VAL A 211 16.95 -11.34 0.56
CA VAL A 211 15.78 -10.46 0.37
C VAL A 211 14.55 -11.32 0.08
N MET A 212 13.47 -11.09 0.79
CA MET A 212 12.19 -11.78 0.65
C MET A 212 11.19 -10.91 -0.13
N ALA A 213 11.06 -11.16 -1.42
CA ALA A 213 10.01 -10.59 -2.27
C ALA A 213 8.82 -11.57 -2.34
N LEU A 214 8.13 -11.74 -1.22
CA LEU A 214 7.13 -12.76 -0.96
C LEU A 214 5.85 -12.18 -0.37
N TYR A 215 4.84 -13.02 -0.25
CA TYR A 215 3.64 -12.78 0.55
C TYR A 215 3.77 -13.45 1.93
N PRO A 216 2.95 -13.06 2.93
CA PRO A 216 3.09 -13.53 4.31
C PRO A 216 3.22 -15.05 4.48
N ALA A 217 2.44 -15.84 3.72
CA ALA A 217 2.52 -17.29 3.78
C ALA A 217 3.90 -17.84 3.36
N GLY A 218 4.46 -17.30 2.26
CA GLY A 218 5.79 -17.68 1.77
C GLY A 218 6.89 -17.25 2.72
N ALA A 219 6.84 -16.01 3.20
CA ALA A 219 7.81 -15.45 4.13
C ALA A 219 7.87 -16.26 5.45
N ARG A 220 6.72 -16.67 5.99
CA ARG A 220 6.64 -17.56 7.14
C ARG A 220 7.41 -18.86 6.90
N ARG A 221 7.22 -19.51 5.74
CA ARG A 221 7.93 -20.75 5.41
C ARG A 221 9.43 -20.57 5.24
N VAL A 222 9.86 -19.41 4.77
CA VAL A 222 11.29 -19.05 4.70
C VAL A 222 11.89 -18.94 6.10
N VAL A 223 11.22 -18.28 7.03
CA VAL A 223 11.67 -18.14 8.43
C VAL A 223 11.74 -19.50 9.12
N GLU A 224 10.71 -20.34 8.97
CA GLU A 224 10.69 -21.71 9.49
C GLU A 224 11.85 -22.56 8.92
N ALA A 225 12.10 -22.44 7.61
CA ALA A 225 13.19 -23.16 6.95
C ALA A 225 14.57 -22.68 7.39
N LYS A 226 14.77 -21.36 7.57
CA LYS A 226 16.00 -20.79 8.16
C LYS A 226 16.29 -21.42 9.52
N ALA A 227 15.27 -21.45 10.39
CA ALA A 227 15.39 -22.04 11.73
C ALA A 227 15.70 -23.55 11.67
N ALA A 228 14.97 -24.31 10.84
CA ALA A 228 15.19 -25.76 10.68
C ALA A 228 16.59 -26.10 10.14
N LEU A 229 17.17 -25.22 9.33
CA LEU A 229 18.54 -25.38 8.80
C LEU A 229 19.62 -24.91 9.81
N GLY A 230 19.25 -24.29 10.92
CA GLY A 230 20.20 -23.63 11.83
C GLY A 230 21.08 -22.62 11.07
N TRP A 231 20.49 -21.88 10.14
CA TRP A 231 21.21 -20.96 9.27
C TRP A 231 21.08 -19.53 9.77
N ASP A 232 22.21 -18.95 10.15
CA ASP A 232 22.29 -17.58 10.63
C ASP A 232 22.57 -16.62 9.45
N VAL A 233 21.51 -16.30 8.70
CA VAL A 233 21.54 -15.32 7.60
C VAL A 233 20.59 -14.18 7.90
N THR A 234 20.98 -12.97 7.50
CA THR A 234 20.08 -11.81 7.59
C THR A 234 18.91 -11.96 6.59
N LEU A 235 17.69 -11.99 7.09
CA LEU A 235 16.49 -11.90 6.26
C LEU A 235 16.06 -10.43 6.12
N VAL A 236 15.62 -10.06 4.94
CA VAL A 236 15.15 -8.70 4.64
C VAL A 236 13.79 -8.76 3.98
N SER A 237 12.81 -8.16 4.60
CA SER A 237 11.43 -8.06 4.09
C SER A 237 11.23 -6.81 3.25
N SER A 238 10.57 -6.93 2.11
CA SER A 238 9.97 -5.78 1.43
C SER A 238 8.82 -5.18 2.26
N GLY A 239 8.42 -3.96 1.96
CA GLY A 239 7.38 -3.23 2.69
C GLY A 239 6.09 -4.01 2.97
N PRO A 240 5.53 -4.76 2.01
CA PRO A 240 4.36 -5.61 2.24
C PRO A 240 4.49 -6.70 3.31
N LEU A 241 5.69 -6.98 3.79
CA LEU A 241 5.97 -7.96 4.85
C LEU A 241 6.35 -7.32 6.19
N THR A 242 6.18 -6.02 6.35
CA THR A 242 6.50 -5.31 7.60
C THR A 242 5.26 -4.99 8.43
N ASP A 243 4.34 -5.93 8.49
CA ASP A 243 3.04 -5.79 9.13
C ASP A 243 2.70 -6.95 10.09
N GLU A 244 1.53 -6.87 10.66
CA GLU A 244 1.01 -7.79 11.66
C GLU A 244 0.82 -9.22 11.13
N GLN A 245 0.63 -9.43 9.82
CA GLN A 245 0.51 -10.77 9.23
C GLN A 245 1.83 -11.54 9.28
N TYR A 246 2.94 -10.82 9.11
CA TYR A 246 4.28 -11.41 9.18
C TYR A 246 4.71 -11.68 10.62
N LEU A 247 4.31 -10.84 11.58
CA LEU A 247 4.71 -10.93 12.99
C LEU A 247 4.28 -12.24 13.68
N ASN A 248 3.24 -12.89 13.17
CA ASN A 248 2.68 -14.12 13.74
C ASN A 248 3.43 -15.39 13.29
N VAL A 249 4.75 -15.35 13.26
CA VAL A 249 5.57 -16.55 13.02
C VAL A 249 5.91 -17.20 14.36
N ASP A 250 5.39 -18.41 14.58
CA ASP A 250 5.59 -19.13 15.83
C ASP A 250 7.07 -19.31 16.21
N GLY A 251 7.36 -19.18 17.51
CA GLY A 251 8.65 -19.51 18.12
C GLY A 251 9.75 -18.44 18.03
N GLY A 252 9.44 -17.19 17.66
CA GLY A 252 10.42 -16.11 17.62
C GLY A 252 11.48 -16.24 16.52
N HIS A 253 11.26 -17.12 15.55
CA HIS A 253 12.24 -17.37 14.48
C HIS A 253 12.38 -16.22 13.47
N ALA A 254 11.47 -15.27 13.50
CA ALA A 254 11.50 -14.07 12.66
C ALA A 254 12.32 -12.92 13.25
N GLU A 255 12.73 -13.01 14.53
CA GLU A 255 13.55 -11.99 15.20
C GLU A 255 14.81 -11.65 14.40
N GLY A 256 15.15 -10.35 14.36
CA GLY A 256 16.27 -9.82 13.59
C GLY A 256 16.01 -9.67 12.10
N THR A 257 14.78 -9.99 11.60
CA THR A 257 14.41 -9.70 10.22
C THR A 257 14.41 -8.19 10.02
N LEU A 258 15.17 -7.72 9.03
CA LEU A 258 15.11 -6.33 8.57
C LEU A 258 13.92 -6.12 7.66
N GLY A 259 13.43 -4.90 7.59
CA GLY A 259 12.34 -4.54 6.69
C GLY A 259 12.42 -3.09 6.22
N PHE A 260 11.69 -2.78 5.15
CA PHE A 260 11.45 -1.42 4.74
C PHE A 260 10.00 -1.05 5.14
N CYS A 261 9.89 -0.30 6.23
CA CYS A 261 8.60 0.08 6.80
C CYS A 261 8.07 1.37 6.19
N TYR A 262 6.80 1.38 5.81
CA TYR A 262 6.15 2.57 5.24
C TYR A 262 5.42 3.41 6.29
N TYR A 263 4.99 2.80 7.37
CA TYR A 263 4.17 3.43 8.41
C TYR A 263 4.67 3.04 9.80
N PRO A 264 4.54 3.96 10.77
CA PRO A 264 4.83 3.66 12.15
C PRO A 264 3.87 2.59 12.71
N ASP A 265 4.29 1.90 13.74
CA ASP A 265 3.41 0.99 14.48
C ASP A 265 2.29 1.80 15.17
N PRO A 266 1.01 1.56 14.83
CA PRO A 266 -0.10 2.31 15.42
C PRO A 266 -0.30 2.05 16.91
N ASN A 267 0.33 1.01 17.48
CA ASN A 267 0.21 0.69 18.89
C ASN A 267 1.16 1.53 19.77
N VAL A 268 2.28 2.00 19.24
CA VAL A 268 3.33 2.65 20.02
C VAL A 268 3.73 4.04 19.54
N SER A 269 3.38 4.42 18.32
CA SER A 269 3.78 5.72 17.75
C SER A 269 3.15 6.90 18.48
N ASP A 270 3.96 7.92 18.76
CA ASP A 270 3.52 9.19 19.37
C ASP A 270 3.09 10.25 18.35
N ALA A 271 3.06 9.92 17.05
CA ALA A 271 2.62 10.85 16.02
C ALA A 271 1.18 11.30 16.26
N PRO A 272 0.88 12.62 16.19
CA PRO A 272 -0.47 13.14 16.44
C PRO A 272 -1.54 12.50 15.57
N GLY A 273 -1.25 12.25 14.30
CA GLY A 273 -2.17 11.57 13.38
C GLY A 273 -2.48 10.12 13.79
N VAL A 274 -1.50 9.41 14.39
CA VAL A 274 -1.73 8.07 14.95
C VAL A 274 -2.61 8.15 16.20
N ALA A 275 -2.45 9.18 17.04
CA ALA A 275 -3.32 9.39 18.17
C ALA A 275 -4.78 9.65 17.75
N ASP A 276 -4.99 10.42 16.68
CA ASP A 276 -6.34 10.63 16.11
C ASP A 276 -6.93 9.34 15.53
N TYR A 277 -6.14 8.56 14.80
CA TYR A 277 -6.55 7.23 14.32
C TYR A 277 -6.96 6.32 15.48
N ARG A 278 -6.14 6.20 16.53
CA ARG A 278 -6.46 5.41 17.74
C ARG A 278 -7.76 5.85 18.41
N ARG A 279 -7.96 7.18 18.51
CA ARG A 279 -9.20 7.74 19.08
C ARG A 279 -10.44 7.32 18.28
N LEU A 280 -10.37 7.37 16.95
CA LEU A 280 -11.47 6.95 16.08
C LEU A 280 -11.72 5.44 16.14
N MET A 281 -10.65 4.64 16.14
CA MET A 281 -10.75 3.19 16.33
C MET A 281 -11.43 2.85 17.67
N ALA A 282 -10.99 3.46 18.76
CA ALA A 282 -11.59 3.25 20.08
C ALA A 282 -13.07 3.68 20.12
N GLN A 283 -13.44 4.71 19.39
CA GLN A 283 -14.81 5.21 19.33
C GLN A 283 -15.74 4.29 18.52
N TYR A 284 -15.28 3.80 17.38
CA TYR A 284 -16.15 3.10 16.41
C TYR A 284 -15.94 1.58 16.36
N HIS A 285 -14.75 1.13 16.74
CA HIS A 285 -14.32 -0.28 16.68
C HIS A 285 -13.48 -0.65 17.92
N PRO A 286 -14.04 -0.52 19.16
CA PRO A 286 -13.27 -0.62 20.42
C PRO A 286 -12.57 -1.98 20.61
N ASP A 287 -13.13 -3.05 20.05
CA ASP A 287 -12.59 -4.41 20.18
C ASP A 287 -11.72 -4.83 19.00
N HIS A 288 -11.53 -3.94 18.03
CA HIS A 288 -10.74 -4.25 16.84
C HIS A 288 -9.25 -3.87 17.05
N PRO A 289 -8.32 -4.79 16.74
CA PRO A 289 -6.89 -4.50 16.90
C PRO A 289 -6.43 -3.39 15.96
N LEU A 290 -5.54 -2.53 16.46
CA LEU A 290 -4.86 -1.53 15.63
C LEU A 290 -3.86 -2.23 14.72
N ASN A 291 -3.81 -1.82 13.46
CA ASN A 291 -2.87 -2.36 12.48
C ASN A 291 -2.46 -1.32 11.44
N ARG A 292 -1.39 -1.61 10.71
CA ARG A 292 -0.82 -0.69 9.72
C ARG A 292 -1.68 -0.53 8.49
N TYR A 293 -2.45 -1.54 8.08
CA TYR A 293 -3.33 -1.46 6.90
C TYR A 293 -4.48 -0.48 7.08
N SER A 294 -5.17 -0.55 8.23
CA SER A 294 -6.24 0.42 8.50
C SER A 294 -5.70 1.83 8.77
N LEU A 295 -4.50 1.97 9.37
CA LEU A 295 -3.81 3.26 9.48
C LEU A 295 -3.45 3.83 8.10
N TYR A 296 -2.95 3.00 7.19
CA TYR A 296 -2.64 3.33 5.82
C TYR A 296 -3.86 3.92 5.08
N ALA A 297 -4.95 3.17 5.04
CA ALA A 297 -6.15 3.62 4.34
C ALA A 297 -6.85 4.79 5.03
N TYR A 298 -6.68 4.97 6.34
CA TYR A 298 -7.10 6.18 7.05
C TYR A 298 -6.37 7.42 6.51
N VAL A 299 -5.05 7.36 6.30
CA VAL A 299 -4.29 8.48 5.73
C VAL A 299 -4.76 8.81 4.32
N PHE A 300 -4.93 7.80 3.47
CA PHE A 300 -5.35 8.02 2.09
C PHE A 300 -6.81 8.44 1.98
N GLY A 301 -7.67 7.93 2.84
CA GLY A 301 -9.04 8.43 2.96
C GLY A 301 -9.09 9.93 3.30
N GLN A 302 -8.20 10.39 4.18
CA GLN A 302 -8.10 11.83 4.50
C GLN A 302 -7.66 12.66 3.28
N LEU A 303 -6.73 12.14 2.44
CA LEU A 303 -6.34 12.80 1.18
C LEU A 303 -7.51 12.87 0.19
N VAL A 304 -8.31 11.78 0.07
CA VAL A 304 -9.56 11.81 -0.73
C VAL A 304 -10.49 12.92 -0.26
N VAL A 305 -10.74 12.99 1.05
CA VAL A 305 -11.62 14.02 1.65
C VAL A 305 -11.05 15.42 1.45
N GLU A 306 -9.74 15.62 1.56
CA GLU A 306 -9.07 16.88 1.29
C GLU A 306 -9.26 17.31 -0.18
N GLY A 307 -9.04 16.40 -1.14
CA GLY A 307 -9.28 16.67 -2.55
C GLY A 307 -10.75 17.07 -2.83
N LEU A 308 -11.70 16.32 -2.26
CA LEU A 308 -13.12 16.62 -2.40
C LEU A 308 -13.50 17.98 -1.80
N ARG A 309 -12.91 18.38 -0.66
CA ARG A 309 -13.12 19.70 -0.06
C ARG A 309 -12.58 20.82 -0.92
N ARG A 310 -11.37 20.66 -1.46
CA ARG A 310 -10.74 21.65 -2.35
C ARG A 310 -11.50 21.83 -3.66
N ALA A 311 -12.02 20.74 -4.23
CA ALA A 311 -12.79 20.77 -5.46
C ALA A 311 -14.10 21.61 -5.35
N GLY A 312 -14.61 21.78 -4.14
CA GLY A 312 -15.77 22.61 -3.88
C GLY A 312 -17.12 21.96 -4.22
N ARG A 313 -18.21 22.78 -4.16
CA ARG A 313 -19.56 22.26 -4.38
C ARG A 313 -19.84 21.92 -5.85
N GLY A 314 -19.20 22.58 -6.79
CA GLY A 314 -19.33 22.32 -8.23
C GLY A 314 -18.46 21.14 -8.68
N LEU A 315 -18.59 20.00 -8.01
CA LEU A 315 -17.74 18.84 -8.18
C LEU A 315 -17.91 18.19 -9.55
N THR A 316 -16.84 18.24 -10.34
CA THR A 316 -16.65 17.49 -11.59
C THR A 316 -15.38 16.65 -11.45
N GLU A 317 -15.14 15.69 -12.34
CA GLU A 317 -13.90 14.91 -12.36
C GLU A 317 -12.69 15.84 -12.50
N ASP A 318 -12.70 16.77 -13.45
CA ASP A 318 -11.61 17.73 -13.65
C ASP A 318 -11.36 18.60 -12.41
N ALA A 319 -12.43 19.15 -11.79
CA ALA A 319 -12.29 19.96 -10.59
C ALA A 319 -11.68 19.16 -9.41
N PHE A 320 -12.02 17.88 -9.32
CA PHE A 320 -11.44 17.00 -8.31
C PHE A 320 -9.97 16.68 -8.60
N LEU A 321 -9.63 16.35 -9.84
CA LEU A 321 -8.25 16.04 -10.23
C LEU A 321 -7.35 17.28 -10.08
N ASP A 322 -7.83 18.46 -10.50
CA ASP A 322 -7.12 19.73 -10.28
C ASP A 322 -6.91 20.00 -8.77
N ALA A 323 -7.92 19.72 -7.95
CA ALA A 323 -7.84 19.85 -6.51
C ALA A 323 -6.81 18.90 -5.89
N MET A 324 -6.79 17.63 -6.31
CA MET A 324 -5.78 16.67 -5.88
C MET A 324 -4.38 17.12 -6.30
N GLU A 325 -4.18 17.49 -7.57
CA GLU A 325 -2.90 17.99 -8.09
C GLU A 325 -2.45 19.31 -7.42
N SER A 326 -3.36 20.05 -6.78
CA SER A 326 -3.05 21.26 -6.03
C SER A 326 -2.56 21.04 -4.60
N ILE A 327 -2.64 19.82 -4.09
CA ILE A 327 -2.19 19.48 -2.72
C ILE A 327 -0.68 19.70 -2.62
N ARG A 328 -0.25 20.50 -1.64
CA ARG A 328 1.16 20.76 -1.31
C ARG A 328 1.35 20.63 0.18
N ASP A 329 2.43 19.97 0.56
CA ASP A 329 2.90 19.82 1.94
C ASP A 329 1.78 19.43 2.93
N TRP A 330 0.87 18.56 2.45
CA TRP A 330 -0.22 18.06 3.29
C TRP A 330 0.34 17.16 4.38
N ASP A 331 0.05 17.52 5.63
CA ASP A 331 0.53 16.80 6.81
C ASP A 331 -0.51 15.80 7.32
N SER A 332 -0.11 14.54 7.40
CA SER A 332 -0.89 13.45 8.02
C SER A 332 -0.87 13.46 9.56
N GLY A 333 -0.33 14.50 10.17
CA GLY A 333 -0.02 14.52 11.61
C GLY A 333 1.19 13.65 11.95
N GLY A 334 2.19 13.58 11.06
CA GLY A 334 3.43 12.86 11.28
C GLY A 334 3.37 11.35 11.05
N ILE A 335 2.28 10.82 10.48
CA ILE A 335 2.19 9.39 10.13
C ILE A 335 3.16 9.07 8.99
N GLN A 336 3.35 10.00 8.07
CA GLN A 336 4.29 9.94 6.96
C GLN A 336 4.83 11.35 6.67
N PRO A 337 5.88 11.50 5.85
CA PRO A 337 6.31 12.81 5.38
C PRO A 337 5.19 13.56 4.65
N PRO A 338 5.25 14.91 4.62
CA PRO A 338 4.23 15.71 3.95
C PRO A 338 4.03 15.33 2.48
N VAL A 339 2.77 15.26 2.05
CA VAL A 339 2.39 14.84 0.70
C VAL A 339 2.23 16.06 -0.21
N SER A 340 2.82 16.00 -1.39
CA SER A 340 2.63 16.98 -2.45
C SER A 340 2.39 16.27 -3.78
N PHE A 341 1.35 16.67 -4.49
CA PHE A 341 1.08 16.20 -5.85
C PHE A 341 1.37 17.31 -6.89
N SER A 342 1.46 16.93 -8.14
CA SER A 342 1.50 17.84 -9.27
C SER A 342 0.92 17.16 -10.50
N SER A 343 0.71 17.86 -11.60
CA SER A 343 0.25 17.27 -12.86
C SER A 343 1.15 16.17 -13.47
N SER A 344 2.36 16.00 -12.92
CA SER A 344 3.32 14.97 -13.34
C SER A 344 3.75 14.04 -12.19
N TYR A 345 3.19 14.20 -10.99
CA TYR A 345 3.61 13.43 -9.82
C TYR A 345 2.43 13.11 -8.90
N HIS A 346 1.99 11.87 -8.89
CA HIS A 346 0.79 11.39 -8.18
C HIS A 346 1.08 10.32 -7.11
N HIS A 347 2.30 10.30 -6.56
CA HIS A 347 2.67 9.33 -5.51
C HIS A 347 2.47 9.95 -4.13
N ALA A 348 1.62 9.35 -3.31
CA ALA A 348 1.31 9.85 -1.97
C ALA A 348 2.35 9.44 -0.92
N GLN A 349 2.90 8.24 -1.03
CA GLN A 349 3.97 7.77 -0.17
C GLN A 349 5.28 7.71 -0.96
N THR A 350 6.27 8.47 -0.53
CA THR A 350 7.55 8.60 -1.25
C THR A 350 8.77 8.25 -0.40
N ALA A 351 8.54 7.91 0.86
CA ALA A 351 9.59 7.61 1.82
C ALA A 351 9.20 6.40 2.67
N GLY A 352 10.19 5.80 3.27
CA GLY A 352 10.04 4.76 4.28
C GLY A 352 11.19 4.85 5.26
N PHE A 353 11.34 3.87 6.10
CA PHE A 353 12.47 3.73 7.02
C PHE A 353 12.85 2.26 7.14
N VAL A 354 14.14 2.01 7.37
CA VAL A 354 14.57 0.65 7.69
C VAL A 354 14.16 0.35 9.12
N CYS A 355 13.58 -0.81 9.31
CA CYS A 355 13.13 -1.32 10.59
C CYS A 355 13.67 -2.73 10.83
N GLU A 356 13.68 -3.17 12.07
CA GLU A 356 14.08 -4.51 12.48
C GLU A 356 13.02 -5.13 13.38
N LEU A 357 12.69 -6.38 13.14
CA LEU A 357 11.77 -7.12 14.00
C LEU A 357 12.45 -7.45 15.32
N ARG A 358 11.93 -6.89 16.41
CA ARG A 358 12.35 -7.11 17.79
C ARG A 358 11.13 -7.22 18.71
N ASP A 359 11.13 -8.21 19.58
CA ASP A 359 10.02 -8.44 20.52
C ASP A 359 8.64 -8.40 19.85
N ALA A 360 8.52 -9.10 18.69
CA ALA A 360 7.31 -9.15 17.86
C ALA A 360 6.83 -7.78 17.34
N ARG A 361 7.73 -6.81 17.12
CA ARG A 361 7.44 -5.49 16.54
C ARG A 361 8.53 -5.07 15.56
N PHE A 362 8.14 -4.36 14.52
CA PHE A 362 9.10 -3.68 13.66
C PHE A 362 9.49 -2.32 14.27
N GLU A 363 10.69 -2.27 14.82
CA GLU A 363 11.27 -1.05 15.40
C GLU A 363 12.09 -0.29 14.36
N PRO A 364 11.97 1.04 14.28
CA PRO A 364 12.73 1.83 13.32
C PRO A 364 14.23 1.84 13.66
N LEU A 365 15.07 1.58 12.67
CA LEU A 365 16.53 1.73 12.74
C LEU A 365 17.01 3.05 12.15
N THR A 366 16.23 3.65 11.26
CA THR A 366 16.54 4.93 10.61
C THR A 366 15.38 5.92 10.78
N GLY A 367 15.62 7.19 10.50
CA GLY A 367 14.56 8.12 10.19
C GLY A 367 13.95 7.84 8.81
N TRP A 368 13.06 8.72 8.36
CA TRP A 368 12.51 8.68 7.01
C TRP A 368 13.62 8.84 5.97
N ILE A 369 13.62 7.96 4.99
CA ILE A 369 14.52 7.98 3.83
C ILE A 369 13.67 7.97 2.56
N SER A 370 14.08 8.75 1.57
CA SER A 370 13.47 8.82 0.22
C SER A 370 14.50 8.40 -0.82
N PRO A 371 14.07 7.78 -1.94
CA PRO A 371 14.95 7.39 -3.03
C PRO A 371 15.61 8.59 -3.71
#